data_5636c85eb951743712b042ecf951a61b
#
_entry.id   5636c85eb951743712b042ecf951a61b
#
_cell.length_a   1.000
_cell.length_b   1.000
_cell.length_c   1.000
_cell.angle_alpha   90.00
_cell.angle_beta   90.00
_cell.angle_gamma   90.00
#
_symmetry.space_group_name_H-M   'P 1'
#
loop_
_entity.id
_entity.type
_entity.pdbx_description
1 polymer ?
#
loop_
_entity_poly.entity_id
_entity_poly.type
_entity_poly.pdbx_seq_one_letter_code
_entity_poly.pdbx_strand_id
1 'polypeptide(L)'
;MTLLADFLTWVGATGTGKRQPFVMKVESTWTSPHNGAEYPAKVRVSTTDPETGESVDLLIEPLVEDQELTGELAGIAYWEGACEVKTEAGVVIGQAYMELTGYAKDLEL
;
A
#
# COMPACT_ATOMS: atom_id res chain seq x y z
N MET A 1 3.44 -4.60 -12.98
CA MET A 1 3.63 -4.13 -11.58
C MET A 1 3.05 -5.17 -10.64
N THR A 2 3.84 -5.68 -9.75
CA THR A 2 3.44 -6.75 -8.85
C THR A 2 3.32 -6.19 -7.44
N LEU A 3 2.15 -6.35 -6.84
CA LEU A 3 1.95 -6.04 -5.44
C LEU A 3 2.26 -7.31 -4.65
N LEU A 4 3.13 -7.18 -3.66
CA LEU A 4 3.65 -8.33 -2.93
C LEU A 4 2.82 -8.76 -1.72
N ALA A 5 1.62 -8.23 -1.57
CA ALA A 5 0.73 -8.66 -0.51
C ALA A 5 -0.13 -9.82 -1.01
N ASP A 6 0.00 -10.97 -0.38
CA ASP A 6 -0.72 -12.17 -0.76
C ASP A 6 -1.83 -12.58 0.21
N PHE A 7 -1.96 -11.88 1.32
CA PHE A 7 -3.05 -12.11 2.27
C PHE A 7 -3.38 -10.88 3.08
N LEU A 8 -4.61 -10.85 3.57
CA LEU A 8 -5.12 -9.84 4.48
C LEU A 8 -5.63 -10.54 5.74
N THR A 9 -5.24 -10.05 6.90
CA THR A 9 -5.79 -10.53 8.16
C THR A 9 -6.74 -9.48 8.71
N TRP A 10 -8.00 -9.85 8.87
CA TRP A 10 -9.02 -8.99 9.48
C TRP A 10 -9.05 -9.25 10.97
N VAL A 11 -8.85 -8.20 11.77
CA VAL A 11 -8.94 -8.27 13.22
C VAL A 11 -10.12 -7.44 13.66
N GLY A 12 -11.17 -8.09 14.14
CA GLY A 12 -12.39 -7.42 14.59
C GLY A 12 -12.30 -6.96 16.05
N ALA A 13 -13.42 -6.51 16.57
CA ALA A 13 -13.52 -6.00 17.93
C ALA A 13 -13.16 -7.03 19.00
N THR A 14 -13.26 -8.31 18.68
CA THR A 14 -12.88 -9.40 19.59
C THR A 14 -11.39 -9.64 19.66
N GLY A 15 -10.62 -9.01 18.79
CA GLY A 15 -9.19 -9.24 18.68
C GLY A 15 -8.80 -10.52 17.96
N THR A 16 -9.75 -11.28 17.44
CA THR A 16 -9.49 -12.51 16.70
C THR A 16 -9.25 -12.19 15.23
N GLY A 17 -8.07 -12.55 14.74
CA GLY A 17 -7.72 -12.33 13.34
C GLY A 17 -8.33 -13.38 12.44
N LYS A 18 -8.83 -12.95 11.29
CA LYS A 18 -9.30 -13.85 10.22
C LYS A 18 -8.62 -13.46 8.93
N ARG A 19 -8.13 -14.46 8.21
CA ARG A 19 -7.58 -14.24 6.88
C ARG A 19 -8.71 -14.00 5.90
N GLN A 20 -8.62 -12.91 5.15
CA GLN A 20 -9.64 -12.51 4.19
C GLN A 20 -9.05 -12.41 2.79
N PRO A 21 -9.77 -12.85 1.77
CA PRO A 21 -9.39 -12.52 0.41
C PRO A 21 -9.55 -11.03 0.17
N PHE A 22 -8.73 -10.48 -0.67
CA PHE A 22 -8.80 -9.07 -1.02
C PHE A 22 -8.32 -8.84 -2.44
N VAL A 23 -8.71 -7.71 -3.00
CA VAL A 23 -8.24 -7.25 -4.31
C VAL A 23 -7.56 -5.91 -4.10
N MET A 24 -6.38 -5.75 -4.67
CA MET A 24 -5.66 -4.49 -4.67
C MET A 24 -5.61 -3.93 -6.07
N LYS A 25 -5.87 -2.64 -6.18
CA LYS A 25 -5.79 -1.93 -7.45
C LYS A 25 -5.02 -0.64 -7.25
N VAL A 26 -4.04 -0.41 -8.11
CA VAL A 26 -3.32 0.85 -8.12
C VAL A 26 -4.15 1.89 -8.83
N GLU A 27 -4.56 2.93 -8.12
CA GLU A 27 -5.38 4.01 -8.67
C GLU A 27 -4.52 5.10 -9.29
N SER A 28 -3.36 5.37 -8.71
CA SER A 28 -2.42 6.34 -9.25
C SER A 28 -1.00 5.96 -8.91
N THR A 29 -0.06 6.53 -9.64
CA THR A 29 1.36 6.29 -9.45
C THR A 29 2.09 7.60 -9.22
N TRP A 30 3.29 7.47 -8.66
CA TRP A 30 4.22 8.57 -8.48
C TRP A 30 5.58 8.17 -9.05
N THR A 31 6.16 9.06 -9.85
CA THR A 31 7.45 8.83 -10.46
C THR A 31 8.54 9.49 -9.63
N SER A 32 9.52 8.70 -9.20
CA SER A 32 10.62 9.20 -8.40
C SER A 32 11.48 10.17 -9.22
N PRO A 33 11.73 11.38 -8.70
CA PRO A 33 12.68 12.28 -9.34
C PRO A 33 14.14 11.85 -9.15
N HIS A 34 14.37 10.85 -8.30
CA HIS A 34 15.72 10.39 -7.99
C HIS A 34 16.24 9.35 -8.98
N ASN A 35 15.36 8.49 -9.46
CA ASN A 35 15.76 7.38 -10.33
C ASN A 35 14.76 7.00 -11.41
N GLY A 36 13.63 7.71 -11.50
CA GLY A 36 12.61 7.42 -12.51
C GLY A 36 11.73 6.23 -12.21
N ALA A 37 11.88 5.61 -11.05
CA ALA A 37 11.01 4.50 -10.66
C ALA A 37 9.57 4.98 -10.52
N GLU A 38 8.63 4.13 -10.93
CA GLU A 38 7.21 4.42 -10.82
C GLU A 38 6.62 3.58 -9.69
N TYR A 39 6.20 4.26 -8.64
CA TYR A 39 5.63 3.62 -7.46
C TYR A 39 4.11 3.78 -7.42
N PRO A 40 3.39 2.78 -6.89
CA PRO A 40 2.00 3.00 -6.51
C PRO A 40 1.90 4.17 -5.53
N ALA A 41 0.99 5.08 -5.78
CA ALA A 41 0.75 6.21 -4.88
C ALA A 41 -0.58 6.03 -4.15
N LYS A 42 -1.66 5.91 -4.88
CA LYS A 42 -2.98 5.67 -4.31
C LYS A 42 -3.40 4.24 -4.63
N VAL A 43 -3.69 3.47 -3.61
CA VAL A 43 -4.04 2.06 -3.74
C VAL A 43 -5.42 1.80 -3.16
N ARG A 44 -6.26 1.13 -3.94
CA ARG A 44 -7.57 0.67 -3.47
C ARG A 44 -7.44 -0.77 -2.99
N VAL A 45 -7.93 -1.01 -1.79
CA VAL A 45 -8.03 -2.36 -1.22
C VAL A 45 -9.50 -2.69 -1.06
N SER A 46 -9.94 -3.75 -1.70
CA SER A 46 -11.32 -4.22 -1.62
C SER A 46 -11.36 -5.58 -0.95
N THR A 47 -12.19 -5.70 0.05
CA THR A 47 -12.35 -6.93 0.81
C THR A 47 -13.80 -7.02 1.33
N THR A 48 -14.06 -8.02 2.15
CA THR A 48 -15.37 -8.24 2.76
C THR A 48 -15.20 -8.32 4.27
N ASP A 49 -16.06 -7.62 5.01
CA ASP A 49 -16.11 -7.75 6.46
C ASP A 49 -16.61 -9.15 6.79
N PRO A 50 -15.80 -9.99 7.46
CA PRO A 50 -16.20 -11.36 7.77
C PRO A 50 -17.34 -11.46 8.78
N GLU A 51 -17.64 -10.39 9.51
CA GLU A 51 -18.68 -10.39 10.51
C GLU A 51 -20.04 -10.00 9.92
N THR A 52 -20.05 -9.07 8.99
CA THR A 52 -21.29 -8.54 8.40
C THR A 52 -21.55 -9.01 6.99
N GLY A 53 -20.52 -9.47 6.27
CA GLY A 53 -20.60 -9.80 4.85
C GLY A 53 -20.63 -8.59 3.94
N GLU A 54 -20.47 -7.40 4.48
CA GLU A 54 -20.46 -6.18 3.68
C GLU A 54 -19.14 -5.99 2.94
N SER A 55 -19.23 -5.44 1.73
CA SER A 55 -18.05 -5.05 0.97
C SER A 55 -17.39 -3.84 1.62
N VAL A 56 -16.07 -3.88 1.68
CA VAL A 56 -15.26 -2.79 2.22
C VAL A 56 -14.27 -2.36 1.16
N ASP A 57 -14.30 -1.07 0.81
CA ASP A 57 -13.34 -0.45 -0.09
C ASP A 57 -12.59 0.63 0.67
N LEU A 58 -11.28 0.49 0.69
CA LEU A 58 -10.39 1.42 1.37
C LEU A 58 -9.42 2.01 0.37
N LEU A 59 -9.15 3.31 0.51
CA LEU A 59 -8.15 4.00 -0.27
C LEU A 59 -6.96 4.29 0.63
N ILE A 60 -5.79 3.84 0.23
CA ILE A 60 -4.55 4.07 0.96
C ILE A 60 -3.75 5.10 0.18
N GLU A 61 -3.48 6.23 0.82
CA GLU A 61 -2.75 7.34 0.21
C GLU A 61 -1.56 7.75 1.07
N PRO A 62 -0.37 7.90 0.47
CA PRO A 62 0.78 8.41 1.20
C PRO A 62 0.52 9.82 1.75
N LEU A 63 1.01 10.08 2.95
CA LEU A 63 1.01 11.44 3.51
C LEU A 63 1.95 12.36 2.72
N VAL A 64 3.05 11.80 2.24
CA VAL A 64 4.02 12.47 1.38
C VAL A 64 4.35 11.51 0.24
N GLU A 65 4.37 11.98 -0.99
CA GLU A 65 4.65 11.11 -2.12
C GLU A 65 6.10 10.61 -2.13
N ASP A 66 7.04 11.48 -1.83
CA ASP A 66 8.45 11.13 -1.83
C ASP A 66 8.89 10.61 -0.45
N GLN A 67 8.70 9.33 -0.25
CA GLN A 67 9.21 8.60 0.91
C GLN A 67 10.16 7.50 0.47
N GLU A 68 10.79 7.72 -0.67
CA GLU A 68 11.76 6.79 -1.21
C GLU A 68 13.05 6.81 -0.40
N LEU A 69 13.55 5.63 -0.10
CA LEU A 69 14.83 5.44 0.56
C LEU A 69 15.81 4.91 -0.48
N THR A 70 16.83 5.71 -0.75
CA THR A 70 17.92 5.31 -1.63
C THR A 70 19.01 4.76 -0.72
N GLY A 71 18.87 3.49 -0.38
CA GLY A 71 19.71 2.87 0.61
C GLY A 71 21.14 2.69 0.16
N GLU A 72 22.06 2.99 1.06
CA GLU A 72 23.46 2.62 0.88
C GLU A 72 23.67 1.13 1.05
N LEU A 73 22.72 0.47 1.73
CA LEU A 73 22.72 -0.96 1.89
C LEU A 73 22.19 -1.62 0.63
N ALA A 74 23.06 -2.30 -0.09
CA ALA A 74 22.77 -3.09 -1.29
C ALA A 74 22.42 -2.27 -2.55
N GLY A 75 22.48 -0.96 -2.54
CA GLY A 75 22.24 -0.13 -3.72
C GLY A 75 20.85 -0.23 -4.30
N ILE A 76 19.89 -0.70 -3.53
CA ILE A 76 18.50 -0.86 -3.95
C ILE A 76 17.68 0.27 -3.37
N ALA A 77 17.00 1.02 -4.23
CA ALA A 77 16.03 2.00 -3.79
C ALA A 77 14.69 1.30 -3.52
N TYR A 78 14.03 1.71 -2.47
CA TYR A 78 12.69 1.24 -2.15
C TYR A 78 11.91 2.38 -1.52
N TRP A 79 10.61 2.20 -1.44
CA TRP A 79 9.72 3.20 -0.88
C TRP A 79 9.02 2.61 0.34
N GLU A 80 9.03 3.33 1.43
CA GLU A 80 8.20 2.99 2.57
C GLU A 80 7.77 4.25 3.28
N GLY A 81 6.54 4.26 3.79
CA GLY A 81 6.08 5.47 4.44
C GLY A 81 4.68 5.39 5.01
N ALA A 82 4.40 6.41 5.81
CA ALA A 82 3.11 6.58 6.44
C ALA A 82 2.05 6.97 5.41
N CYS A 83 0.89 6.36 5.55
CA CYS A 83 -0.26 6.59 4.69
C CYS A 83 -1.51 6.87 5.51
N GLU A 84 -2.47 7.54 4.90
CA GLU A 84 -3.82 7.64 5.42
C GLU A 84 -4.69 6.57 4.77
N VAL A 85 -5.63 6.04 5.54
CA VAL A 85 -6.66 5.16 5.04
C VAL A 85 -7.95 5.94 4.98
N LYS A 86 -8.54 5.98 3.80
CA LYS A 86 -9.76 6.77 3.54
C LYS A 86 -10.88 5.89 3.01
N THR A 87 -12.11 6.33 3.25
CA THR A 87 -13.27 5.79 2.57
C THR A 87 -13.34 6.32 1.14
N GLU A 88 -14.21 5.76 0.30
CA GLU A 88 -14.44 6.28 -1.06
C GLU A 88 -14.90 7.74 -1.06
N ALA A 89 -15.58 8.16 0.00
CA ALA A 89 -16.01 9.55 0.15
C ALA A 89 -14.86 10.49 0.54
N GLY A 90 -13.67 9.97 0.76
CA GLY A 90 -12.50 10.76 1.14
C GLY A 90 -12.35 11.03 2.62
N VAL A 91 -13.12 10.34 3.46
CA VAL A 91 -13.04 10.49 4.91
C VAL A 91 -11.89 9.65 5.45
N VAL A 92 -10.99 10.27 6.19
CA VAL A 92 -9.87 9.59 6.83
C VAL A 92 -10.42 8.75 7.99
N ILE A 93 -10.17 7.45 7.95
CA ILE A 93 -10.63 6.52 8.99
C ILE A 93 -9.51 5.76 9.68
N GLY A 94 -8.28 5.94 9.23
CA GLY A 94 -7.16 5.25 9.83
C GLY A 94 -5.83 5.63 9.25
N GLN A 95 -4.83 4.91 9.69
CA GLN A 95 -3.45 5.07 9.24
C GLN A 95 -2.90 3.72 8.81
N ALA A 96 -1.95 3.77 7.88
CA ALA A 96 -1.26 2.58 7.40
C ALA A 96 0.20 2.90 7.16
N TYR A 97 1.00 1.87 7.07
CA TYR A 97 2.37 1.97 6.65
C TYR A 97 2.58 1.07 5.46
N MET A 98 3.09 1.60 4.38
CA MET A 98 3.23 0.86 3.13
C MET A 98 4.71 0.72 2.78
N GLU A 99 5.10 -0.47 2.37
CA GLU A 99 6.44 -0.75 1.91
C GLU A 99 6.36 -1.26 0.47
N LEU A 100 7.14 -0.65 -0.41
CA LEU A 100 7.15 -0.98 -1.83
C LEU A 100 8.59 -1.29 -2.25
N THR A 101 8.82 -2.53 -2.64
CA THR A 101 10.12 -2.99 -3.11
C THR A 101 10.00 -3.52 -4.52
N GLY A 102 11.08 -3.48 -5.28
CA GLY A 102 11.11 -4.01 -6.64
C GLY A 102 10.57 -3.08 -7.72
N TYR A 103 10.25 -1.84 -7.39
CA TYR A 103 9.76 -0.85 -8.34
C TYR A 103 10.87 -0.01 -8.95
N ALA A 104 11.90 0.26 -8.18
CA ALA A 104 13.10 0.87 -8.74
C ALA A 104 13.79 -0.17 -9.62
N LYS A 105 14.19 0.24 -10.81
CA LYS A 105 15.02 -0.65 -11.62
C LYS A 105 16.27 -0.89 -10.83
N ASP A 106 16.59 -2.15 -10.66
CA ASP A 106 17.88 -2.53 -10.16
C ASP A 106 18.93 -1.77 -10.91
N LEU A 107 19.87 -1.30 -10.15
CA LEU A 107 21.11 -0.88 -10.76
C LEU A 107 21.55 -2.05 -11.63
N GLU A 108 21.40 -1.89 -12.93
CA GLU A 108 22.00 -2.84 -13.84
C GLU A 108 23.51 -2.72 -13.68
N LEU A 109 23.99 -3.61 -12.91
CA LEU A 109 25.42 -3.75 -12.70
C LEU A 109 26.02 -4.53 -13.86
#